data_ff1a04bcc0ce32feb59a89e2aff4ba6a
#
_entry.id   ff1a04bcc0ce32feb59a89e2aff4ba6a
#
_cell.length_a   1.000
_cell.length_b   1.000
_cell.length_c   1.000
_cell.angle_alpha   90.00
_cell.angle_beta   90.00
_cell.angle_gamma   90.00
#
_symmetry.space_group_name_H-M   'P 1'
#
loop_
_entity.id
_entity.type
_entity.pdbx_description
1 polymer ?
#
loop_
_entity_poly.entity_id
_entity_poly.type
_entity_poly.pdbx_seq_one_letter_code
_entity_poly.pdbx_strand_id
1 'polypeptide(L)'
;MAKKKLIGIVGSNRKIGNSEIVAKSIGLRLSDGWDLSLIRLPKLLIQPCKGCYACLRPGVSCNLHDDMDWFLNRLCEAEALVFVVPNYILGPVGMIKMLTDRGLQALMRGSTLWKKRTVVALTLGREEYRGYADTALIAQVAGLGLDVISVECFYGTHTGEVAIATDFEEKIDRLAGALLGNERASNNYENRCPRCL
;
A
#
# COMPACT_ATOMS: atom_id res chain seq x y z
N MET A 1 14.48 15.32 17.87
CA MET A 1 13.18 15.54 17.17
C MET A 1 12.40 14.24 17.18
N ALA A 2 11.07 14.27 17.28
CA ALA A 2 10.27 13.06 17.14
C ALA A 2 10.40 12.48 15.72
N LYS A 3 10.52 11.15 15.60
CA LYS A 3 10.58 10.48 14.30
C LYS A 3 9.24 10.57 13.60
N LYS A 4 9.26 10.72 12.27
CA LYS A 4 8.07 10.65 11.41
C LYS A 4 7.54 9.22 11.38
N LYS A 5 6.22 9.06 11.38
CA LYS A 5 5.59 7.73 11.35
C LYS A 5 5.48 7.22 9.91
N LEU A 6 6.09 6.08 9.63
CA LEU A 6 5.89 5.31 8.41
C LEU A 6 5.04 4.08 8.74
N ILE A 7 3.94 3.88 8.03
CA ILE A 7 3.14 2.66 8.19
C ILE A 7 3.28 1.80 6.94
N GLY A 8 3.78 0.59 7.15
CA GLY A 8 3.87 -0.45 6.13
C GLY A 8 2.69 -1.41 6.21
N ILE A 9 1.93 -1.51 5.13
CA ILE A 9 0.78 -2.40 4.99
C ILE A 9 1.22 -3.65 4.21
N VAL A 10 1.24 -4.80 4.89
CA VAL A 10 1.69 -6.07 4.32
C VAL A 10 0.51 -6.98 4.03
N GLY A 11 0.28 -7.29 2.74
CA GLY A 11 -0.83 -8.14 2.28
C GLY A 11 -0.56 -9.64 2.31
N SER A 12 0.60 -10.09 2.80
CA SER A 12 1.01 -11.50 2.78
C SER A 12 0.65 -12.23 4.08
N ASN A 13 0.12 -13.46 3.94
CA ASN A 13 -0.08 -14.39 5.07
C ASN A 13 1.22 -15.03 5.59
N ARG A 14 2.28 -15.03 4.77
CA ARG A 14 3.57 -15.64 5.15
C ARG A 14 4.24 -14.78 6.23
N LYS A 15 4.65 -15.42 7.34
CA LYS A 15 5.55 -14.79 8.31
C LYS A 15 6.92 -14.62 7.64
N ILE A 16 7.51 -13.44 7.76
CA ILE A 16 8.81 -13.09 7.15
C ILE A 16 8.82 -13.37 5.63
N GLY A 17 7.68 -13.17 4.95
CA GLY A 17 7.58 -13.34 3.48
C GLY A 17 8.20 -12.16 2.72
N ASN A 18 8.35 -12.32 1.40
CA ASN A 18 8.94 -11.29 0.53
C ASN A 18 8.32 -9.90 0.71
N SER A 19 6.99 -9.81 0.87
CA SER A 19 6.32 -8.52 1.11
C SER A 19 6.75 -7.83 2.40
N GLU A 20 7.02 -8.60 3.47
CA GLU A 20 7.53 -8.03 4.72
C GLU A 20 9.00 -7.62 4.60
N ILE A 21 9.82 -8.40 3.87
CA ILE A 21 11.23 -8.06 3.60
C ILE A 21 11.29 -6.72 2.88
N VAL A 22 10.54 -6.55 1.79
CA VAL A 22 10.47 -5.27 1.05
C VAL A 22 10.04 -4.12 1.94
N ALA A 23 8.96 -4.27 2.72
CA ALA A 23 8.48 -3.20 3.60
C ALA A 23 9.52 -2.79 4.65
N LYS A 24 10.20 -3.77 5.25
CA LYS A 24 11.28 -3.51 6.23
C LYS A 24 12.50 -2.87 5.59
N SER A 25 12.90 -3.29 4.39
CA SER A 25 14.04 -2.70 3.68
C SER A 25 13.79 -1.23 3.35
N ILE A 26 12.57 -0.85 2.93
CA ILE A 26 12.20 0.56 2.76
C ILE A 26 12.31 1.32 4.10
N GLY A 27 11.80 0.74 5.19
CA GLY A 27 11.87 1.35 6.53
C GLY A 27 13.31 1.53 7.01
N LEU A 28 14.19 0.55 6.78
CA LEU A 28 15.62 0.62 7.11
C LEU A 28 16.32 1.73 6.34
N ARG A 29 15.98 1.90 5.05
CA ARG A 29 16.54 2.96 4.21
C ARG A 29 16.15 4.36 4.69
N LEU A 30 15.01 4.48 5.36
CA LEU A 30 14.48 5.73 5.93
C LEU A 30 14.78 5.90 7.42
N SER A 31 15.60 5.01 8.03
CA SER A 31 15.78 4.93 9.50
C SER A 31 16.18 6.23 10.18
N ASP A 32 16.88 7.12 9.48
CA ASP A 32 17.25 8.45 9.97
C ASP A 32 16.07 9.42 9.91
N GLY A 33 15.25 9.42 10.96
CA GLY A 33 14.13 10.33 11.10
C GLY A 33 12.76 9.69 10.90
N TRP A 34 12.67 8.39 10.59
CA TRP A 34 11.43 7.67 10.44
C TRP A 34 11.33 6.45 11.37
N ASP A 35 10.11 6.15 11.79
CA ASP A 35 9.78 4.97 12.59
C ASP A 35 8.75 4.12 11.83
N LEU A 36 9.14 2.89 11.47
CA LEU A 36 8.31 1.95 10.73
C LEU A 36 7.44 1.12 11.65
N SER A 37 6.14 1.18 11.47
CA SER A 37 5.16 0.24 12.04
C SER A 37 4.53 -0.60 10.94
N LEU A 38 4.40 -1.92 11.14
CA LEU A 38 3.79 -2.83 10.17
C LEU A 38 2.37 -3.21 10.55
N ILE A 39 1.45 -3.11 9.61
CA ILE A 39 0.10 -3.66 9.67
C ILE A 39 0.01 -4.84 8.72
N ARG A 40 -0.33 -6.02 9.25
CA ARG A 40 -0.56 -7.22 8.44
C ARG A 40 -2.04 -7.34 8.12
N LEU A 41 -2.43 -7.07 6.87
CA LEU A 41 -3.83 -7.16 6.44
C LEU A 41 -4.49 -8.50 6.76
N PRO A 42 -3.81 -9.66 6.59
CA PRO A 42 -4.41 -10.94 6.90
C PRO A 42 -4.78 -11.17 8.38
N LYS A 43 -4.34 -10.28 9.26
CA LYS A 43 -4.69 -10.34 10.69
C LYS A 43 -5.88 -9.45 11.06
N LEU A 44 -6.35 -8.64 10.12
CA LEU A 44 -7.51 -7.78 10.31
C LEU A 44 -8.78 -8.49 9.86
N LEU A 45 -9.82 -8.33 10.63
CA LEU A 45 -11.17 -8.70 10.21
C LEU A 45 -11.74 -7.52 9.42
N ILE A 46 -11.76 -7.64 8.09
CA ILE A 46 -12.38 -6.66 7.19
C ILE A 46 -13.51 -7.33 6.46
N GLN A 47 -14.75 -6.89 6.70
CA GLN A 47 -15.93 -7.43 6.05
C GLN A 47 -16.15 -6.77 4.68
N PRO A 48 -16.72 -7.51 3.69
CA PRO A 48 -17.10 -6.95 2.40
C PRO A 48 -18.09 -5.79 2.54
N CYS A 49 -17.93 -4.76 1.69
CA CYS A 49 -18.86 -3.65 1.64
C CYS A 49 -20.26 -4.12 1.23
N LYS A 50 -21.30 -3.66 1.93
CA LYS A 50 -22.71 -3.97 1.62
C LYS A 50 -23.32 -3.04 0.59
N GLY A 51 -22.61 -2.00 0.12
CA GLY A 51 -23.11 -1.02 -0.82
C GLY A 51 -24.30 -0.17 -0.29
N CYS A 52 -24.44 -0.04 1.03
CA CYS A 52 -25.59 0.65 1.64
C CYS A 52 -25.47 2.18 1.70
N TYR A 53 -24.29 2.73 1.36
CA TYR A 53 -23.98 4.16 1.37
C TYR A 53 -24.23 4.88 2.71
N ALA A 54 -24.40 4.15 3.82
CA ALA A 54 -24.62 4.75 5.13
C ALA A 54 -23.47 5.68 5.56
N CYS A 55 -22.23 5.32 5.21
CA CYS A 55 -21.03 6.11 5.51
C CYS A 55 -20.97 7.48 4.82
N LEU A 56 -21.84 7.76 3.83
CA LEU A 56 -21.93 9.08 3.18
C LEU A 56 -22.86 10.05 3.93
N ARG A 57 -23.61 9.56 4.93
CA ARG A 57 -24.49 10.43 5.71
C ARG A 57 -23.69 11.16 6.79
N PRO A 58 -23.87 12.48 6.97
CA PRO A 58 -23.22 13.23 8.02
C PRO A 58 -23.45 12.62 9.41
N GLY A 59 -22.38 12.41 10.17
CA GLY A 59 -22.44 11.85 11.53
C GLY A 59 -22.76 10.36 11.63
N VAL A 60 -22.88 9.63 10.51
CA VAL A 60 -23.16 8.20 10.50
C VAL A 60 -21.90 7.40 10.21
N SER A 61 -21.54 6.50 11.12
CA SER A 61 -20.47 5.53 10.92
C SER A 61 -20.95 4.34 10.08
N CYS A 62 -19.99 3.56 9.55
CA CYS A 62 -20.31 2.30 8.91
C CYS A 62 -20.94 1.32 9.91
N ASN A 63 -21.98 0.61 9.49
CA ASN A 63 -22.68 -0.37 10.33
C ASN A 63 -22.02 -1.76 10.36
N LEU A 64 -20.86 -1.91 9.74
CA LEU A 64 -20.03 -3.11 9.86
C LEU A 64 -19.12 -2.97 11.08
N HIS A 65 -19.21 -3.93 11.99
CA HIS A 65 -18.37 -3.99 13.19
C HIS A 65 -17.15 -4.86 12.88
N ASP A 66 -16.04 -4.21 12.47
CA ASP A 66 -14.80 -4.85 12.08
C ASP A 66 -13.60 -3.90 12.28
N ASP A 67 -12.41 -4.30 11.83
CA ASP A 67 -11.17 -3.54 12.05
C ASP A 67 -10.98 -2.36 11.09
N MET A 68 -11.95 -2.06 10.20
CA MET A 68 -11.77 -1.01 9.18
C MET A 68 -11.58 0.38 9.79
N ASP A 69 -12.34 0.75 10.82
CA ASP A 69 -12.19 2.05 11.49
C ASP A 69 -10.84 2.18 12.18
N TRP A 70 -10.40 1.13 12.87
CA TRP A 70 -9.06 1.07 13.46
C TRP A 70 -7.99 1.23 12.38
N PHE A 71 -8.10 0.49 11.28
CA PHE A 71 -7.16 0.55 10.17
C PHE A 71 -7.06 1.96 9.59
N LEU A 72 -8.19 2.59 9.27
CA LEU A 72 -8.21 3.96 8.73
C LEU A 72 -7.62 4.98 9.71
N ASN A 73 -7.91 4.86 11.02
CA ASN A 73 -7.33 5.72 12.04
C ASN A 73 -5.80 5.58 12.06
N ARG A 74 -5.28 4.35 11.97
CA ARG A 74 -3.83 4.12 11.90
C ARG A 74 -3.22 4.78 10.65
N LEU A 75 -3.88 4.67 9.49
CA LEU A 75 -3.39 5.36 8.29
C LEU A 75 -3.37 6.88 8.45
N CYS A 76 -4.36 7.46 9.14
CA CYS A 76 -4.40 8.90 9.40
C CYS A 76 -3.21 9.38 10.24
N GLU A 77 -2.70 8.56 11.17
CA GLU A 77 -1.57 8.90 12.05
C GLU A 77 -0.21 8.91 11.31
N ALA A 78 -0.09 8.28 10.15
CA ALA A 78 1.16 8.18 9.41
C ALA A 78 1.50 9.48 8.68
N GLU A 79 2.80 9.77 8.53
CA GLU A 79 3.30 10.81 7.62
C GLU A 79 3.38 10.29 6.17
N ALA A 80 3.68 8.99 6.01
CA ALA A 80 3.74 8.31 4.72
C ALA A 80 3.34 6.84 4.85
N LEU A 81 2.99 6.21 3.73
CA LEU A 81 2.49 4.85 3.68
C LEU A 81 3.28 4.00 2.67
N VAL A 82 3.40 2.72 2.99
CA VAL A 82 3.99 1.70 2.09
C VAL A 82 3.02 0.53 2.00
N PHE A 83 2.48 0.25 0.82
CA PHE A 83 1.69 -0.96 0.59
C PHE A 83 2.55 -2.00 -0.13
N VAL A 84 2.76 -3.15 0.50
CA VAL A 84 3.48 -4.27 -0.12
C VAL A 84 2.59 -5.50 -0.09
N VAL A 85 2.17 -5.93 -1.26
CA VAL A 85 1.20 -7.02 -1.40
C VAL A 85 1.67 -8.09 -2.38
N PRO A 86 1.33 -9.35 -2.16
CA PRO A 86 1.60 -10.38 -3.14
C PRO A 86 0.63 -10.31 -4.32
N ASN A 87 1.14 -10.73 -5.49
CA ASN A 87 0.34 -10.99 -6.67
C ASN A 87 -0.25 -12.40 -6.58
N TYR A 88 -1.58 -12.54 -6.71
CA TYR A 88 -2.28 -13.81 -6.81
C TYR A 88 -3.14 -13.83 -8.06
N ILE A 89 -2.87 -14.81 -8.95
CA ILE A 89 -3.64 -15.00 -10.19
C ILE A 89 -3.81 -13.67 -10.97
N LEU A 90 -2.69 -13.14 -11.48
CA LEU A 90 -2.63 -11.96 -12.35
C LEU A 90 -3.13 -10.64 -11.74
N GLY A 91 -3.33 -10.59 -10.41
CA GLY A 91 -3.82 -9.42 -9.70
C GLY A 91 -3.31 -9.33 -8.26
N PRO A 92 -3.43 -8.18 -7.59
CA PRO A 92 -3.09 -8.06 -6.18
C PRO A 92 -4.01 -8.93 -5.33
N VAL A 93 -3.51 -9.35 -4.17
CA VAL A 93 -4.30 -10.17 -3.23
C VAL A 93 -5.68 -9.56 -2.96
N GLY A 94 -6.73 -10.40 -2.98
CA GLY A 94 -8.14 -9.95 -2.91
C GLY A 94 -8.49 -9.09 -1.67
N MET A 95 -7.72 -9.18 -0.59
CA MET A 95 -7.90 -8.36 0.62
C MET A 95 -7.76 -6.86 0.32
N ILE A 96 -6.93 -6.45 -0.64
CA ILE A 96 -6.82 -5.06 -1.06
C ILE A 96 -8.14 -4.60 -1.68
N LYS A 97 -8.78 -5.45 -2.50
CA LYS A 97 -10.09 -5.12 -3.07
C LYS A 97 -11.17 -4.97 -1.99
N MET A 98 -11.16 -5.81 -0.96
CA MET A 98 -12.09 -5.68 0.18
C MET A 98 -11.92 -4.33 0.92
N LEU A 99 -10.69 -3.85 1.10
CA LEU A 99 -10.43 -2.53 1.65
C LEU A 99 -10.98 -1.42 0.74
N THR A 100 -10.69 -1.50 -0.56
CA THR A 100 -11.05 -0.42 -1.49
C THR A 100 -12.53 -0.38 -1.82
N ASP A 101 -13.27 -1.48 -1.72
CA ASP A 101 -14.73 -1.46 -1.78
C ASP A 101 -15.35 -0.64 -0.65
N ARG A 102 -14.60 -0.43 0.43
CA ARG A 102 -14.95 0.47 1.53
C ARG A 102 -14.29 1.86 1.41
N GLY A 103 -13.80 2.20 0.22
CA GLY A 103 -13.09 3.47 -0.06
C GLY A 103 -13.92 4.71 0.27
N LEU A 104 -15.26 4.67 0.12
CA LEU A 104 -16.12 5.77 0.52
C LEU A 104 -15.98 6.10 2.02
N GLN A 105 -15.82 5.09 2.88
CA GLN A 105 -15.54 5.30 4.30
C GLN A 105 -14.17 5.96 4.52
N ALA A 106 -13.17 5.61 3.71
CA ALA A 106 -11.85 6.25 3.74
C ALA A 106 -11.93 7.72 3.29
N LEU A 107 -12.63 8.00 2.19
CA LEU A 107 -12.83 9.35 1.67
C LEU A 107 -13.51 10.28 2.69
N MET A 108 -14.41 9.77 3.51
CA MET A 108 -15.09 10.55 4.57
C MET A 108 -14.16 10.92 5.74
N ARG A 109 -12.92 10.37 5.82
CA ARG A 109 -11.89 10.84 6.78
C ARG A 109 -11.27 12.19 6.39
N GLY A 110 -11.58 12.69 5.21
CA GLY A 110 -11.19 14.02 4.74
C GLY A 110 -9.68 14.23 4.60
N SER A 111 -9.23 15.44 4.88
CA SER A 111 -7.86 15.90 4.65
C SER A 111 -6.76 15.13 5.39
N THR A 112 -7.09 14.41 6.47
CA THR A 112 -6.10 13.65 7.25
C THR A 112 -5.58 12.41 6.53
N LEU A 113 -6.34 11.86 5.58
CA LEU A 113 -5.95 10.72 4.76
C LEU A 113 -5.65 11.12 3.31
N TRP A 114 -6.34 12.13 2.80
CA TRP A 114 -6.26 12.54 1.40
C TRP A 114 -4.85 13.01 1.02
N LYS A 115 -4.41 12.53 -0.16
CA LYS A 115 -3.11 12.85 -0.76
C LYS A 115 -1.91 12.49 0.13
N LYS A 116 -2.09 11.57 1.09
CA LYS A 116 -0.96 11.07 1.87
C LYS A 116 -0.01 10.31 0.95
N ARG A 117 1.26 10.70 0.95
CA ARG A 117 2.30 10.11 0.09
C ARG A 117 2.41 8.61 0.34
N THR A 118 2.25 7.85 -0.70
CA THR A 118 2.18 6.39 -0.62
C THR A 118 3.01 5.76 -1.72
N VAL A 119 3.86 4.83 -1.37
CA VAL A 119 4.52 3.95 -2.34
C VAL A 119 3.89 2.57 -2.29
N VAL A 120 3.83 1.90 -3.43
CA VAL A 120 3.26 0.56 -3.52
C VAL A 120 4.27 -0.41 -4.11
N ALA A 121 4.26 -1.64 -3.64
CA ALA A 121 5.11 -2.70 -4.15
C ALA A 121 4.32 -4.00 -4.30
N LEU A 122 4.62 -4.73 -5.36
CA LEU A 122 4.12 -6.07 -5.60
C LEU A 122 5.24 -7.09 -5.42
N THR A 123 4.94 -8.20 -4.75
CA THR A 123 5.81 -9.37 -4.73
C THR A 123 5.16 -10.49 -5.52
N LEU A 124 5.87 -11.05 -6.50
CA LEU A 124 5.36 -12.05 -7.43
C LEU A 124 6.45 -13.05 -7.80
N GLY A 125 6.04 -14.26 -8.19
CA GLY A 125 6.99 -15.32 -8.50
C GLY A 125 7.78 -15.05 -9.79
N ARG A 126 7.07 -14.66 -10.85
CA ARG A 126 7.64 -14.44 -12.19
C ARG A 126 6.91 -13.32 -12.92
N GLU A 127 7.61 -12.68 -13.85
CA GLU A 127 7.07 -11.56 -14.61
C GLU A 127 5.86 -11.92 -15.46
N GLU A 128 5.85 -13.11 -16.05
CA GLU A 128 4.77 -13.61 -16.92
C GLU A 128 3.42 -13.66 -16.17
N TYR A 129 3.44 -13.77 -14.85
CA TYR A 129 2.24 -13.79 -14.00
C TYR A 129 1.87 -12.43 -13.42
N ARG A 130 2.52 -11.33 -13.86
CA ARG A 130 2.22 -9.98 -13.41
C ARG A 130 0.78 -9.58 -13.73
N GLY A 131 0.33 -9.88 -14.96
CA GLY A 131 -1.00 -9.49 -15.42
C GLY A 131 -1.22 -7.99 -15.30
N TYR A 132 -2.33 -7.59 -14.67
CA TYR A 132 -2.69 -6.19 -14.40
C TYR A 132 -2.45 -5.77 -12.94
N ALA A 133 -1.64 -6.52 -12.21
CA ALA A 133 -1.53 -6.42 -10.75
C ALA A 133 -1.02 -5.05 -10.27
N ASP A 134 -0.07 -4.45 -10.94
CA ASP A 134 0.47 -3.13 -10.62
C ASP A 134 -0.56 -2.02 -10.86
N THR A 135 -1.18 -2.00 -12.04
CA THR A 135 -2.24 -1.04 -12.37
C THR A 135 -3.43 -1.17 -11.42
N ALA A 136 -3.85 -2.41 -11.12
CA ALA A 136 -4.92 -2.67 -10.18
C ALA A 136 -4.56 -2.22 -8.76
N LEU A 137 -3.32 -2.46 -8.30
CA LEU A 137 -2.88 -2.03 -6.97
C LEU A 137 -2.85 -0.50 -6.85
N ILE A 138 -2.31 0.19 -7.87
CA ILE A 138 -2.31 1.66 -7.92
C ILE A 138 -3.75 2.18 -7.83
N ALA A 139 -4.65 1.69 -8.69
CA ALA A 139 -6.04 2.14 -8.71
C ALA A 139 -6.76 1.87 -7.38
N GLN A 140 -6.52 0.70 -6.78
CA GLN A 140 -7.12 0.32 -5.52
C GLN A 140 -6.62 1.19 -4.36
N VAL A 141 -5.31 1.44 -4.26
CA VAL A 141 -4.74 2.29 -3.20
C VAL A 141 -5.15 3.76 -3.39
N ALA A 142 -5.13 4.26 -4.62
CA ALA A 142 -5.63 5.60 -4.94
C ALA A 142 -7.12 5.76 -4.62
N GLY A 143 -7.93 4.69 -4.78
CA GLY A 143 -9.34 4.65 -4.39
C GLY A 143 -9.61 4.87 -2.89
N LEU A 144 -8.59 4.74 -2.05
CA LEU A 144 -8.65 5.15 -0.63
C LEU A 144 -8.37 6.64 -0.41
N GLY A 145 -8.14 7.41 -1.46
CA GLY A 145 -7.79 8.83 -1.41
C GLY A 145 -6.29 9.10 -1.22
N LEU A 146 -5.45 8.09 -1.38
CA LEU A 146 -3.99 8.16 -1.18
C LEU A 146 -3.27 8.61 -2.45
N ASP A 147 -2.17 9.34 -2.31
CA ASP A 147 -1.30 9.76 -3.42
C ASP A 147 -0.24 8.68 -3.69
N VAL A 148 -0.48 7.83 -4.69
CA VAL A 148 0.48 6.79 -5.09
C VAL A 148 1.58 7.42 -5.94
N ILE A 149 2.74 7.65 -5.34
CA ILE A 149 3.86 8.38 -5.96
C ILE A 149 4.90 7.48 -6.63
N SER A 150 4.95 6.19 -6.29
CA SER A 150 5.87 5.22 -6.91
C SER A 150 5.34 3.79 -6.78
N VAL A 151 5.68 2.95 -7.76
CA VAL A 151 5.33 1.52 -7.77
C VAL A 151 6.51 0.69 -8.23
N GLU A 152 6.75 -0.46 -7.57
CA GLU A 152 7.78 -1.42 -7.96
C GLU A 152 7.28 -2.87 -7.89
N CYS A 153 7.83 -3.70 -8.77
CA CYS A 153 7.59 -5.14 -8.77
C CYS A 153 8.85 -5.88 -8.33
N PHE A 154 8.72 -6.76 -7.34
CA PHE A 154 9.79 -7.60 -6.81
C PHE A 154 9.50 -9.07 -7.14
N TYR A 155 10.42 -9.72 -7.82
CA TYR A 155 10.27 -11.10 -8.29
C TYR A 155 10.96 -12.07 -7.33
N GLY A 156 10.24 -13.10 -6.90
CA GLY A 156 10.75 -14.15 -6.02
C GLY A 156 9.64 -15.08 -5.55
N THR A 157 9.81 -16.37 -5.78
CA THR A 157 8.84 -17.41 -5.41
C THR A 157 8.99 -17.85 -3.96
N HIS A 158 10.24 -18.02 -3.52
CA HIS A 158 10.56 -18.42 -2.15
C HIS A 158 10.85 -17.20 -1.27
N THR A 159 10.72 -17.41 0.03
CA THR A 159 11.04 -16.37 1.02
C THR A 159 12.51 -15.96 0.91
N GLY A 160 12.75 -14.66 0.78
CA GLY A 160 14.09 -14.09 0.67
C GLY A 160 14.61 -13.92 -0.75
N GLU A 161 14.03 -14.59 -1.75
CA GLU A 161 14.50 -14.48 -3.14
C GLU A 161 14.50 -13.04 -3.67
N VAL A 162 13.52 -12.22 -3.27
CA VAL A 162 13.49 -10.81 -3.69
C VAL A 162 14.73 -10.05 -3.26
N ALA A 163 15.34 -10.39 -2.12
CA ALA A 163 16.47 -9.67 -1.55
C ALA A 163 17.82 -10.02 -2.19
N ILE A 164 17.89 -11.13 -2.94
CA ILE A 164 19.09 -11.52 -3.68
C ILE A 164 19.05 -11.11 -5.16
N ALA A 165 17.93 -10.51 -5.61
CA ALA A 165 17.84 -9.99 -6.96
C ALA A 165 18.76 -8.78 -7.14
N THR A 166 19.42 -8.70 -8.29
CA THR A 166 20.44 -7.66 -8.60
C THR A 166 19.89 -6.24 -8.57
N ASP A 167 18.60 -6.07 -8.83
CA ASP A 167 17.89 -4.79 -8.85
C ASP A 167 17.16 -4.44 -7.54
N PHE A 168 17.30 -5.29 -6.51
CA PHE A 168 16.58 -5.12 -5.25
C PHE A 168 16.89 -3.78 -4.57
N GLU A 169 18.16 -3.50 -4.35
CA GLU A 169 18.61 -2.29 -3.64
C GLU A 169 18.21 -1.02 -4.41
N GLU A 170 18.35 -1.03 -5.73
CA GLU A 170 17.94 0.09 -6.59
C GLU A 170 16.43 0.37 -6.49
N LYS A 171 15.59 -0.67 -6.49
CA LYS A 171 14.13 -0.54 -6.31
C LYS A 171 13.77 -0.01 -4.94
N ILE A 172 14.46 -0.47 -3.88
CA ILE A 172 14.27 0.03 -2.52
C ILE A 172 14.65 1.51 -2.44
N ASP A 173 15.76 1.92 -3.07
CA ASP A 173 16.21 3.31 -3.11
C ASP A 173 15.20 4.22 -3.84
N ARG A 174 14.63 3.76 -4.96
CA ARG A 174 13.59 4.51 -5.67
C ARG A 174 12.35 4.72 -4.81
N LEU A 175 11.86 3.67 -4.14
CA LEU A 175 10.67 3.77 -3.28
C LEU A 175 10.93 4.67 -2.06
N ALA A 176 12.08 4.52 -1.41
CA ALA A 176 12.45 5.34 -0.25
C ALA A 176 12.71 6.79 -0.67
N GLY A 177 13.43 7.03 -1.76
CA GLY A 177 13.68 8.35 -2.32
C GLY A 177 12.41 9.09 -2.70
N ALA A 178 11.44 8.37 -3.29
CA ALA A 178 10.12 8.93 -3.57
C ALA A 178 9.44 9.44 -2.29
N LEU A 179 9.51 8.72 -1.17
CA LEU A 179 8.93 9.15 0.11
C LEU A 179 9.64 10.38 0.71
N LEU A 180 10.94 10.54 0.46
CA LEU A 180 11.71 11.71 0.91
C LEU A 180 11.46 12.98 0.09
N GLY A 181 10.78 12.86 -1.04
CA GLY A 181 10.54 14.00 -1.95
C GLY A 181 11.66 14.22 -2.97
N ASN A 182 12.67 13.37 -3.00
CA ASN A 182 13.73 13.35 -3.99
C ASN A 182 13.18 12.74 -5.28
N GLU A 183 12.55 13.56 -6.12
CA GLU A 183 11.90 13.25 -7.38
C GLU A 183 10.63 12.36 -7.24
N ARG A 184 9.56 12.74 -7.97
CA ARG A 184 8.59 11.75 -8.42
C ARG A 184 9.40 10.82 -9.30
N ALA A 185 9.67 9.58 -8.81
CA ALA A 185 10.30 8.58 -9.63
C ALA A 185 9.56 8.57 -10.96
N SER A 186 10.27 8.84 -12.05
CA SER A 186 9.71 8.78 -13.39
C SER A 186 9.35 7.32 -13.64
N ASN A 187 8.20 6.92 -13.12
CA ASN A 187 7.60 5.67 -13.56
C ASN A 187 7.33 5.87 -15.04
N ASN A 188 7.98 5.12 -15.92
CA ASN A 188 7.76 5.06 -17.36
C ASN A 188 6.34 4.54 -17.70
N TYR A 189 5.33 5.06 -17.02
CA TYR A 189 3.94 4.87 -17.38
C TYR A 189 3.56 6.02 -18.32
N GLU A 190 3.92 5.89 -19.59
CA GLU A 190 3.52 6.80 -20.67
C GLU A 190 2.00 6.95 -20.83
N ASN A 191 1.21 6.17 -20.05
CA ASN A 191 -0.24 6.09 -20.12
C ASN A 191 -0.95 6.48 -18.81
N ARG A 192 -0.43 7.42 -18.03
CA ARG A 192 -1.19 7.96 -16.89
C ARG A 192 -2.38 8.77 -17.36
N CYS A 193 -3.56 8.43 -16.88
CA CYS A 193 -4.73 9.28 -17.08
C CYS A 193 -4.47 10.67 -16.48
N PRO A 194 -4.46 11.76 -17.30
CA PRO A 194 -4.16 13.10 -16.79
C PRO A 194 -5.19 13.65 -15.79
N ARG A 195 -6.31 12.94 -15.59
CA ARG A 195 -7.37 13.32 -14.63
C ARG A 195 -7.34 12.54 -13.34
N CYS A 196 -6.69 11.36 -13.30
CA CYS A 196 -6.76 10.46 -12.13
C CYS A 196 -5.44 10.41 -11.34
N LEU A 197 -4.35 10.96 -11.88
CA LEU A 197 -3.02 10.93 -11.24
C LEU A 197 -2.33 12.27 -11.35
#